data_1b053ba9e90433694deea8dba7ab8b06
#
_entry.id   1b053ba9e90433694deea8dba7ab8b06
#
_cell.length_a   1.000
_cell.length_b   1.000
_cell.length_c   1.000
_cell.angle_alpha   90.00
_cell.angle_beta   90.00
_cell.angle_gamma   90.00
#
_symmetry.space_group_name_H-M   'P 1'
#
loop_
_entity.id
_entity.type
_entity.pdbx_description
1 polymer ?
#
loop_
_entity_poly.entity_id
_entity_poly.type
_entity_poly.pdbx_seq_one_letter_code
_entity_poly.pdbx_strand_id
1 'polypeptide(L)'
;MRGTGRARGTQEASGASETGAKEQGRWLRLRPPRSRRGQRLAVQGLMALCVLALLPATWMRVGAESRVGTTADAPVREVAMVFGAGLWKGRPTPYLAHRLDAAAELYRAGKVRVVLVTGDNSREEYDEPDAMRTYLTERGVPDDRIVSDYAGFDSWDSCVRAKKIFGVDRAVLVSQGFHIHRATTLCRSAGIDAYGVGVEEPRDSTWYYGGARELAASGKAALDAVLRPDPTFLGPQEAGVAEALAAATP
;
A
#
# COMPACT_ATOMS: atom_id res chain seq x y z
N MET A 1 -61.49 -61.39 1.00
CA MET A 1 -61.50 -62.07 -0.29
C MET A 1 -60.16 -61.70 -0.95
N ARG A 2 -59.25 -62.64 -0.99
CA ARG A 2 -58.74 -63.38 -2.19
C ARG A 2 -58.29 -62.41 -3.25
N GLY A 3 -57.10 -62.44 -3.82
CA GLY A 3 -56.06 -63.48 -3.95
C GLY A 3 -54.84 -62.88 -4.62
N THR A 4 -53.75 -63.38 -4.32
CA THR A 4 -52.68 -64.05 -5.06
C THR A 4 -52.37 -63.58 -6.48
N GLY A 5 -51.09 -63.26 -6.75
CA GLY A 5 -50.49 -63.12 -8.08
C GLY A 5 -49.00 -62.94 -8.02
N ARG A 6 -48.29 -64.05 -8.09
CA ARG A 6 -46.84 -64.23 -8.10
C ARG A 6 -46.38 -64.27 -9.59
N ALA A 7 -45.42 -63.48 -9.96
CA ALA A 7 -44.60 -63.79 -11.17
C ALA A 7 -43.14 -63.31 -10.96
N ARG A 8 -42.27 -64.28 -11.21
CA ARG A 8 -40.80 -64.18 -11.32
C ARG A 8 -40.40 -63.56 -12.66
N GLY A 9 -39.23 -62.95 -12.66
CA GLY A 9 -38.52 -62.62 -13.92
C GLY A 9 -37.22 -61.87 -13.61
N THR A 10 -36.18 -62.63 -13.47
CA THR A 10 -34.85 -62.67 -14.09
C THR A 10 -33.96 -61.43 -14.03
N GLN A 11 -32.81 -61.70 -13.43
CA GLN A 11 -31.53 -61.04 -13.48
C GLN A 11 -31.13 -60.58 -14.88
N GLU A 12 -30.51 -59.37 -14.90
CA GLU A 12 -29.30 -59.18 -15.70
C GLU A 12 -28.40 -58.14 -15.03
N ALA A 13 -27.19 -58.59 -14.73
CA ALA A 13 -26.09 -57.82 -14.22
C ALA A 13 -25.46 -57.06 -15.38
N SER A 14 -25.25 -55.77 -15.23
CA SER A 14 -24.31 -55.04 -16.07
C SER A 14 -23.43 -54.19 -15.14
N GLY A 15 -22.18 -54.64 -14.99
CA GLY A 15 -21.14 -53.96 -14.29
C GLY A 15 -20.72 -52.70 -15.03
N ALA A 16 -20.82 -51.58 -14.37
CA ALA A 16 -20.09 -50.37 -14.73
C ALA A 16 -18.96 -50.17 -13.70
N SER A 17 -17.75 -50.49 -14.13
CA SER A 17 -16.52 -50.22 -13.40
C SER A 17 -16.30 -48.70 -13.31
N GLU A 18 -16.58 -48.12 -12.18
CA GLU A 18 -16.09 -46.77 -11.85
C GLU A 18 -14.60 -46.85 -11.52
N THR A 19 -13.76 -46.65 -12.54
CA THR A 19 -12.35 -46.29 -12.35
C THR A 19 -12.28 -44.86 -11.89
N GLY A 20 -12.48 -44.65 -10.60
CA GLY A 20 -12.14 -43.41 -9.91
C GLY A 20 -10.61 -43.22 -9.91
N ALA A 21 -10.11 -42.52 -10.90
CA ALA A 21 -8.74 -42.04 -10.91
C ALA A 21 -8.56 -41.06 -9.76
N LYS A 22 -8.03 -41.55 -8.65
CA LYS A 22 -7.48 -40.71 -7.59
C LYS A 22 -6.28 -39.98 -8.18
N GLU A 23 -6.45 -38.73 -8.59
CA GLU A 23 -5.37 -37.78 -8.78
C GLU A 23 -4.71 -37.53 -7.42
N GLN A 24 -3.76 -38.38 -7.09
CA GLN A 24 -2.85 -38.16 -5.98
C GLN A 24 -1.97 -36.97 -6.35
N GLY A 25 -2.28 -35.81 -5.83
CA GLY A 25 -1.43 -34.63 -5.88
C GLY A 25 -0.01 -35.01 -5.45
N ARG A 26 0.87 -35.05 -6.43
CA ARG A 26 2.29 -35.37 -6.26
C ARG A 26 2.98 -34.21 -5.59
N TRP A 27 2.85 -34.12 -4.25
CA TRP A 27 3.65 -33.19 -3.45
C TRP A 27 5.13 -33.53 -3.65
N LEU A 28 5.86 -32.61 -4.25
CA LEU A 28 7.31 -32.67 -4.37
C LEU A 28 7.90 -32.71 -2.95
N ARG A 29 8.11 -33.93 -2.43
CA ARG A 29 8.87 -34.11 -1.19
C ARG A 29 10.33 -33.80 -1.50
N LEU A 30 10.76 -32.56 -1.24
CA LEU A 30 12.16 -32.15 -1.26
C LEU A 30 12.89 -32.99 -0.20
N ARG A 31 13.59 -34.04 -0.62
CA ARG A 31 14.42 -34.83 0.29
C ARG A 31 15.67 -34.01 0.63
N PRO A 32 16.01 -33.86 1.91
CA PRO A 32 17.21 -33.12 2.28
C PRO A 32 18.46 -33.83 1.70
N PRO A 33 19.46 -33.06 1.25
CA PRO A 33 20.70 -33.65 0.71
C PRO A 33 21.41 -34.47 1.79
N ARG A 34 21.79 -35.71 1.45
CA ARG A 34 22.41 -36.65 2.38
C ARG A 34 23.91 -36.41 2.61
N SER A 35 24.58 -35.63 1.77
CA SER A 35 25.99 -35.32 1.90
C SER A 35 26.23 -34.02 2.67
N ARG A 36 27.28 -33.93 3.49
CA ARG A 36 27.66 -32.69 4.18
C ARG A 36 27.86 -31.50 3.23
N ARG A 37 28.38 -31.76 2.03
CA ARG A 37 28.57 -30.74 0.98
C ARG A 37 27.23 -30.25 0.45
N GLY A 38 26.29 -31.14 0.20
CA GLY A 38 24.94 -30.80 -0.24
C GLY A 38 24.16 -30.01 0.83
N GLN A 39 24.31 -30.36 2.10
CA GLN A 39 23.72 -29.61 3.21
C GLN A 39 24.26 -28.16 3.30
N ARG A 40 25.59 -28.00 3.17
CA ARG A 40 26.23 -26.66 3.15
C ARG A 40 25.71 -25.81 1.98
N LEU A 41 25.62 -26.37 0.79
CA LEU A 41 25.08 -25.66 -0.40
C LEU A 41 23.60 -25.30 -0.22
N ALA A 42 22.79 -26.18 0.37
CA ALA A 42 21.39 -25.90 0.67
C ALA A 42 21.24 -24.76 1.70
N VAL A 43 22.05 -24.74 2.76
CA VAL A 43 22.07 -23.66 3.76
C VAL A 43 22.54 -22.34 3.12
N GLN A 44 23.59 -22.36 2.33
CA GLN A 44 24.09 -21.17 1.62
C GLN A 44 23.04 -20.63 0.64
N GLY A 45 22.38 -21.52 -0.10
CA GLY A 45 21.29 -21.14 -1.02
C GLY A 45 20.10 -20.53 -0.27
N LEU A 46 19.72 -21.11 0.87
CA LEU A 46 18.66 -20.56 1.70
C LEU A 46 19.05 -19.19 2.28
N MET A 47 20.26 -19.04 2.78
CA MET A 47 20.76 -17.75 3.27
C MET A 47 20.78 -16.69 2.16
N ALA A 48 21.26 -17.02 0.96
CA ALA A 48 21.25 -16.13 -0.18
C ALA A 48 19.82 -15.72 -0.57
N LEU A 49 18.88 -16.66 -0.57
CA LEU A 49 17.47 -16.38 -0.83
C LEU A 49 16.87 -15.45 0.22
N CYS A 50 17.15 -15.67 1.50
CA CYS A 50 16.70 -14.78 2.58
C CYS A 50 17.27 -13.36 2.41
N VAL A 51 18.55 -13.24 2.11
CA VAL A 51 19.18 -11.92 1.86
C VAL A 51 18.51 -11.24 0.67
N LEU A 52 18.32 -11.93 -0.44
CA LEU A 52 17.66 -11.37 -1.63
C LEU A 52 16.21 -10.95 -1.36
N ALA A 53 15.48 -11.73 -0.56
CA ALA A 53 14.10 -11.41 -0.20
C ALA A 53 13.98 -10.19 0.74
N LEU A 54 14.96 -10.00 1.64
CA LEU A 54 14.96 -8.90 2.62
C LEU A 54 15.64 -7.63 2.09
N LEU A 55 16.46 -7.73 1.06
CA LEU A 55 17.24 -6.61 0.52
C LEU A 55 16.36 -5.40 0.13
N PRO A 56 15.23 -5.56 -0.60
CA PRO A 56 14.37 -4.44 -0.95
C PRO A 56 13.83 -3.69 0.27
N ALA A 57 13.32 -4.43 1.27
CA ALA A 57 12.78 -3.84 2.49
C ALA A 57 13.87 -3.11 3.30
N THR A 58 15.06 -3.69 3.40
CA THR A 58 16.21 -3.06 4.05
C THR A 58 16.62 -1.78 3.31
N TRP A 59 16.69 -1.82 1.99
CA TRP A 59 17.02 -0.64 1.17
C TRP A 59 16.00 0.48 1.38
N MET A 60 14.69 0.18 1.32
CA MET A 60 13.63 1.16 1.54
C MET A 60 13.73 1.80 2.93
N ARG A 61 14.03 1.00 3.96
CA ARG A 61 14.17 1.50 5.32
C ARG A 61 15.41 2.37 5.49
N VAL A 62 16.59 1.85 5.14
CA VAL A 62 17.86 2.56 5.31
C VAL A 62 17.92 3.83 4.44
N GLY A 63 17.36 3.77 3.21
CA GLY A 63 17.33 4.91 2.30
C GLY A 63 16.50 6.10 2.81
N ALA A 64 15.60 5.87 3.75
CA ALA A 64 14.75 6.91 4.34
C ALA A 64 15.05 7.21 5.82
N GLU A 65 15.90 6.46 6.50
CA GLU A 65 16.09 6.53 7.96
C GLU A 65 16.36 7.94 8.48
N SER A 66 17.23 8.70 7.80
CA SER A 66 17.56 10.09 8.18
C SER A 66 16.50 11.13 7.77
N ARG A 67 15.43 10.69 7.14
CA ARG A 67 14.36 11.53 6.57
C ARG A 67 12.97 11.14 7.09
N VAL A 68 12.91 10.43 8.21
CA VAL A 68 11.65 10.01 8.84
C VAL A 68 11.70 10.41 10.32
N GLY A 69 10.60 10.95 10.82
CA GLY A 69 10.42 11.34 12.21
C GLY A 69 8.96 11.60 12.55
N THR A 70 8.75 12.44 13.54
CA THR A 70 7.41 12.84 14.03
C THR A 70 6.95 14.15 13.39
N THR A 71 5.72 14.59 13.68
CA THR A 71 5.22 15.93 13.31
C THR A 71 6.09 17.05 13.90
N ALA A 72 6.64 16.84 15.10
CA ALA A 72 7.52 17.80 15.74
C ALA A 72 8.87 17.97 15.04
N ASP A 73 9.41 16.87 14.48
CA ASP A 73 10.72 16.87 13.80
C ASP A 73 10.62 17.31 12.33
N ALA A 74 9.40 17.37 11.78
CA ALA A 74 9.19 17.68 10.37
C ALA A 74 9.72 19.07 10.02
N PRO A 75 10.53 19.21 8.96
CA PRO A 75 10.97 20.50 8.47
C PRO A 75 9.80 21.28 7.85
N VAL A 76 9.92 22.59 7.79
CA VAL A 76 8.95 23.42 7.05
C VAL A 76 9.06 23.11 5.55
N ARG A 77 7.93 22.75 4.95
CA ARG A 77 7.74 22.50 3.52
C ARG A 77 6.43 23.15 3.06
N GLU A 78 6.27 23.35 1.77
CA GLU A 78 5.04 23.97 1.26
C GLU A 78 3.86 22.99 1.28
N VAL A 79 4.11 21.70 1.08
CA VAL A 79 3.08 20.67 0.88
C VAL A 79 3.21 19.54 1.90
N ALA A 80 2.10 19.16 2.55
CA ALA A 80 1.94 17.84 3.14
C ALA A 80 1.28 16.91 2.11
N MET A 81 1.79 15.71 1.93
CA MET A 81 1.19 14.68 1.09
C MET A 81 0.71 13.53 1.97
N VAL A 82 -0.59 13.26 1.94
CA VAL A 82 -1.24 12.23 2.77
C VAL A 82 -1.67 11.07 1.90
N PHE A 83 -1.15 9.88 2.20
CA PHE A 83 -1.54 8.65 1.49
C PHE A 83 -2.83 8.08 2.04
N GLY A 84 -3.68 7.53 1.16
CA GLY A 84 -4.88 6.81 1.52
C GLY A 84 -4.60 5.55 2.37
N ALA A 85 -5.58 5.16 3.20
CA ALA A 85 -5.54 3.96 4.05
C ALA A 85 -6.91 3.29 4.20
N GLY A 86 -7.82 3.60 3.30
CA GLY A 86 -9.13 2.99 3.17
C GLY A 86 -10.25 3.71 3.89
N LEU A 87 -11.46 3.47 3.38
CA LEU A 87 -12.70 3.96 3.94
C LEU A 87 -13.50 2.82 4.57
N TRP A 88 -14.27 3.17 5.61
CA TRP A 88 -15.30 2.33 6.19
C TRP A 88 -16.62 3.09 6.19
N LYS A 89 -17.62 2.58 5.45
CA LYS A 89 -18.94 3.24 5.29
C LYS A 89 -18.84 4.72 4.86
N GLY A 90 -17.98 5.00 3.88
CA GLY A 90 -17.78 6.35 3.35
C GLY A 90 -17.00 7.31 4.26
N ARG A 91 -16.43 6.83 5.38
CA ARG A 91 -15.62 7.62 6.31
C ARG A 91 -14.19 7.08 6.38
N PRO A 92 -13.20 7.92 6.68
CA PRO A 92 -11.84 7.44 6.93
C PRO A 92 -11.80 6.34 7.99
N THR A 93 -11.08 5.25 7.71
CA THR A 93 -10.73 4.27 8.74
C THR A 93 -9.93 4.93 9.87
N PRO A 94 -9.83 4.34 11.08
CA PRO A 94 -8.99 4.90 12.15
C PRO A 94 -7.56 5.18 11.69
N TYR A 95 -6.96 4.28 10.91
CA TYR A 95 -5.62 4.46 10.35
C TYR A 95 -5.53 5.67 9.42
N LEU A 96 -6.54 5.87 8.55
CA LEU A 96 -6.60 7.06 7.69
C LEU A 96 -6.84 8.32 8.51
N ALA A 97 -7.77 8.29 9.47
CA ALA A 97 -8.06 9.42 10.34
C ALA A 97 -6.82 9.93 11.09
N HIS A 98 -6.00 9.03 11.64
CA HIS A 98 -4.76 9.42 12.32
C HIS A 98 -3.74 10.08 11.38
N ARG A 99 -3.66 9.65 10.09
CA ARG A 99 -2.84 10.37 9.08
C ARG A 99 -3.36 11.79 8.87
N LEU A 100 -4.67 11.94 8.73
CA LEU A 100 -5.30 13.24 8.49
C LEU A 100 -5.17 14.15 9.71
N ASP A 101 -5.26 13.62 10.92
CA ASP A 101 -5.02 14.38 12.16
C ASP A 101 -3.56 14.90 12.21
N ALA A 102 -2.57 14.07 11.84
CA ALA A 102 -1.16 14.49 11.76
C ALA A 102 -0.93 15.57 10.68
N ALA A 103 -1.62 15.46 9.53
CA ALA A 103 -1.54 16.49 8.49
C ALA A 103 -2.17 17.82 8.93
N ALA A 104 -3.32 17.77 9.62
CA ALA A 104 -3.95 18.95 10.19
C ALA A 104 -3.07 19.59 11.30
N GLU A 105 -2.35 18.79 12.07
CA GLU A 105 -1.36 19.27 13.04
C GLU A 105 -0.21 20.02 12.35
N LEU A 106 0.36 19.43 11.29
CA LEU A 106 1.41 20.08 10.49
C LEU A 106 0.95 21.40 9.89
N TYR A 107 -0.29 21.46 9.39
CA TYR A 107 -0.89 22.69 8.87
C TYR A 107 -1.07 23.74 9.97
N ARG A 108 -1.67 23.39 11.10
CA ARG A 108 -1.86 24.32 12.23
C ARG A 108 -0.57 24.82 12.83
N ALA A 109 0.49 24.00 12.80
CA ALA A 109 1.83 24.38 13.24
C ALA A 109 2.58 25.26 12.22
N GLY A 110 1.97 25.59 11.07
CA GLY A 110 2.60 26.37 10.00
C GLY A 110 3.76 25.65 9.30
N LYS A 111 3.90 24.33 9.50
CA LYS A 111 4.95 23.53 8.85
C LYS A 111 4.64 23.24 7.39
N VAL A 112 3.36 23.26 7.01
CA VAL A 112 2.89 23.13 5.64
C VAL A 112 1.80 24.16 5.35
N ARG A 113 1.63 24.51 4.08
CA ARG A 113 0.65 25.51 3.61
C ARG A 113 -0.49 24.90 2.81
N VAL A 114 -0.25 23.74 2.20
CA VAL A 114 -1.20 23.00 1.37
C VAL A 114 -1.12 21.53 1.76
N VAL A 115 -2.26 20.84 1.72
CA VAL A 115 -2.36 19.39 1.91
C VAL A 115 -2.81 18.74 0.61
N LEU A 116 -1.94 17.92 0.01
CA LEU A 116 -2.28 17.06 -1.11
C LEU A 116 -2.72 15.70 -0.56
N VAL A 117 -3.98 15.36 -0.73
CA VAL A 117 -4.51 14.03 -0.40
C VAL A 117 -4.49 13.15 -1.64
N THR A 118 -3.93 11.94 -1.53
CA THR A 118 -3.83 11.01 -2.66
C THR A 118 -4.42 9.67 -2.26
N GLY A 119 -5.34 9.16 -3.06
CA GLY A 119 -6.07 7.95 -2.75
C GLY A 119 -6.74 7.33 -3.97
N ASP A 120 -7.47 6.24 -3.72
CA ASP A 120 -8.19 5.48 -4.73
C ASP A 120 -9.60 6.05 -4.95
N ASN A 121 -9.94 6.31 -6.20
CA ASN A 121 -11.28 6.62 -6.68
C ASN A 121 -11.65 5.73 -7.89
N SER A 122 -11.23 4.46 -7.85
CA SER A 122 -11.47 3.52 -8.96
C SER A 122 -12.90 2.96 -9.01
N ARG A 123 -13.75 3.25 -8.02
CA ARG A 123 -15.13 2.77 -7.91
C ARG A 123 -16.07 3.93 -7.64
N GLU A 124 -17.23 3.94 -8.30
CA GLU A 124 -18.26 4.99 -8.19
C GLU A 124 -18.70 5.27 -6.74
N GLU A 125 -18.70 4.24 -5.88
CA GLU A 125 -19.11 4.36 -4.47
C GLU A 125 -17.94 4.53 -3.49
N TYR A 126 -16.71 4.69 -4.00
CA TYR A 126 -15.50 4.75 -3.19
C TYR A 126 -14.63 5.93 -3.62
N ASP A 127 -14.82 7.05 -2.94
CA ASP A 127 -14.03 8.27 -3.12
C ASP A 127 -13.22 8.57 -1.85
N GLU A 128 -11.98 8.07 -1.82
CA GLU A 128 -11.11 8.27 -0.67
C GLU A 128 -10.61 9.71 -0.57
N PRO A 129 -10.16 10.38 -1.65
CA PRO A 129 -9.74 11.77 -1.59
C PRO A 129 -10.81 12.74 -1.10
N ASP A 130 -12.06 12.59 -1.51
CA ASP A 130 -13.14 13.46 -1.06
C ASP A 130 -13.50 13.25 0.41
N ALA A 131 -13.47 12.00 0.88
CA ALA A 131 -13.64 11.71 2.30
C ALA A 131 -12.48 12.28 3.13
N MET A 132 -11.24 12.25 2.62
CA MET A 132 -10.06 12.85 3.26
C MET A 132 -10.18 14.38 3.31
N ARG A 133 -10.62 15.01 2.22
CA ARG A 133 -10.86 16.44 2.14
C ARG A 133 -11.91 16.91 3.15
N THR A 134 -13.05 16.23 3.21
CA THR A 134 -14.11 16.49 4.18
C THR A 134 -13.58 16.41 5.62
N TYR A 135 -12.85 15.34 5.94
CA TYR A 135 -12.28 15.16 7.27
C TYR A 135 -11.30 16.26 7.66
N LEU A 136 -10.40 16.68 6.75
CA LEU A 136 -9.45 17.76 6.99
C LEU A 136 -10.14 19.10 7.21
N THR A 137 -11.20 19.38 6.44
CA THR A 137 -12.02 20.59 6.60
C THR A 137 -12.67 20.64 7.98
N GLU A 138 -13.21 19.51 8.47
CA GLU A 138 -13.72 19.36 9.84
C GLU A 138 -12.64 19.59 10.91
N ARG A 139 -11.35 19.40 10.57
CA ARG A 139 -10.19 19.64 11.44
C ARG A 139 -9.61 21.06 11.33
N GLY A 140 -10.26 21.93 10.55
CA GLY A 140 -9.89 23.35 10.43
C GLY A 140 -8.82 23.64 9.37
N VAL A 141 -8.56 22.71 8.44
CA VAL A 141 -7.80 23.01 7.23
C VAL A 141 -8.76 23.62 6.22
N PRO A 142 -8.54 24.87 5.74
CA PRO A 142 -9.40 25.50 4.77
C PRO A 142 -9.49 24.69 3.47
N ASP A 143 -10.68 24.63 2.86
CA ASP A 143 -10.93 23.83 1.67
C ASP A 143 -10.03 24.21 0.48
N ASP A 144 -9.74 25.51 0.33
CA ASP A 144 -8.82 26.06 -0.68
C ASP A 144 -7.34 25.70 -0.44
N ARG A 145 -7.04 25.03 0.66
CA ARG A 145 -5.71 24.51 1.02
C ARG A 145 -5.58 23.00 0.83
N ILE A 146 -6.63 22.34 0.38
CA ILE A 146 -6.66 20.90 0.19
C ILE A 146 -6.76 20.61 -1.31
N VAL A 147 -5.85 19.82 -1.82
CA VAL A 147 -5.81 19.36 -3.21
C VAL A 147 -6.00 17.85 -3.24
N SER A 148 -6.88 17.36 -4.10
CA SER A 148 -7.23 15.94 -4.19
C SER A 148 -6.61 15.30 -5.42
N ASP A 149 -5.84 14.23 -5.23
CA ASP A 149 -5.37 13.33 -6.28
C ASP A 149 -6.19 12.05 -6.26
N TYR A 150 -7.02 11.85 -7.29
CA TYR A 150 -7.98 10.75 -7.41
C TYR A 150 -7.40 9.49 -8.09
N ALA A 151 -6.12 9.50 -8.45
CA ALA A 151 -5.49 8.39 -9.16
C ALA A 151 -4.20 7.88 -8.47
N GLY A 152 -4.12 8.04 -7.18
CA GLY A 152 -3.05 7.50 -6.34
C GLY A 152 -3.30 6.05 -5.95
N PHE A 153 -3.37 5.12 -6.93
CA PHE A 153 -3.74 3.72 -6.70
C PHE A 153 -2.69 2.92 -5.92
N ASP A 154 -1.45 3.32 -6.01
CA ASP A 154 -0.38 2.83 -5.15
C ASP A 154 0.60 3.95 -4.77
N SER A 155 1.60 3.59 -3.93
CA SER A 155 2.53 4.59 -3.42
C SER A 155 3.47 5.15 -4.48
N TRP A 156 3.80 4.38 -5.55
CA TRP A 156 4.59 4.88 -6.67
C TRP A 156 3.78 5.83 -7.53
N ASP A 157 2.55 5.45 -7.90
CA ASP A 157 1.63 6.31 -8.66
C ASP A 157 1.43 7.65 -7.95
N SER A 158 1.14 7.62 -6.64
CA SER A 158 1.00 8.82 -5.81
C SER A 158 2.23 9.73 -5.86
N CYS A 159 3.45 9.18 -5.72
CA CYS A 159 4.69 9.95 -5.76
C CYS A 159 4.96 10.55 -7.15
N VAL A 160 4.79 9.76 -8.21
CA VAL A 160 5.03 10.24 -9.59
C VAL A 160 4.01 11.29 -9.98
N ARG A 161 2.74 11.11 -9.62
CA ARG A 161 1.67 12.08 -9.87
C ARG A 161 1.88 13.37 -9.09
N ALA A 162 2.22 13.29 -7.80
CA ALA A 162 2.59 14.47 -7.01
C ALA A 162 3.69 15.29 -7.70
N LYS A 163 4.70 14.63 -8.27
CA LYS A 163 5.80 15.30 -8.98
C LYS A 163 5.39 15.81 -10.36
N LYS A 164 4.84 14.94 -11.23
CA LYS A 164 4.63 15.24 -12.65
C LYS A 164 3.32 15.99 -12.92
N ILE A 165 2.28 15.71 -12.15
CA ILE A 165 0.94 16.29 -12.35
C ILE A 165 0.76 17.54 -11.50
N PHE A 166 1.06 17.45 -10.20
CA PHE A 166 0.83 18.54 -9.23
C PHE A 166 2.04 19.44 -8.99
N GLY A 167 3.19 19.16 -9.62
CA GLY A 167 4.37 20.01 -9.54
C GLY A 167 5.05 20.07 -8.17
N VAL A 168 4.88 19.04 -7.34
CA VAL A 168 5.44 19.01 -5.98
C VAL A 168 6.93 18.69 -6.03
N ASP A 169 7.77 19.65 -5.61
CA ASP A 169 9.21 19.46 -5.51
C ASP A 169 9.68 19.05 -4.12
N ARG A 170 9.00 19.53 -3.09
CA ARG A 170 9.34 19.28 -1.69
C ARG A 170 8.06 19.02 -0.89
N ALA A 171 8.04 17.94 -0.10
CA ALA A 171 6.88 17.59 0.71
C ALA A 171 7.23 16.98 2.05
N VAL A 172 6.31 17.14 3.02
CA VAL A 172 6.19 16.28 4.19
C VAL A 172 5.19 15.19 3.86
N LEU A 173 5.63 13.93 3.87
CA LEU A 173 4.77 12.77 3.63
C LEU A 173 4.16 12.30 4.96
N VAL A 174 2.89 11.92 4.95
CA VAL A 174 2.21 11.42 6.15
C VAL A 174 1.65 10.02 5.89
N SER A 175 2.11 9.05 6.67
CA SER A 175 1.62 7.68 6.64
C SER A 175 1.94 6.94 7.94
N GLN A 176 1.48 5.68 8.11
CA GLN A 176 1.84 4.87 9.28
C GLN A 176 3.34 4.55 9.32
N GLY A 177 3.85 4.38 10.54
CA GLY A 177 5.26 4.10 10.82
C GLY A 177 5.84 2.90 10.05
N PHE A 178 5.04 1.84 9.83
CA PHE A 178 5.49 0.69 9.03
C PHE A 178 5.60 1.00 7.52
N HIS A 179 4.83 1.96 6.99
CA HIS A 179 4.78 2.32 5.56
C HIS A 179 5.69 3.47 5.18
N ILE A 180 5.92 4.42 6.09
CA ILE A 180 6.50 5.74 5.78
C ILE A 180 7.90 5.67 5.17
N HIS A 181 8.74 4.72 5.58
CA HIS A 181 10.08 4.54 5.02
C HIS A 181 10.03 4.20 3.54
N ARG A 182 9.14 3.27 3.14
CA ARG A 182 8.94 2.90 1.73
C ARG A 182 8.39 4.07 0.92
N ALA A 183 7.37 4.75 1.42
CA ALA A 183 6.79 5.92 0.76
C ALA A 183 7.83 7.04 0.56
N THR A 184 8.64 7.33 1.60
CA THR A 184 9.69 8.35 1.52
C THR A 184 10.75 7.99 0.47
N THR A 185 11.20 6.74 0.44
CA THR A 185 12.18 6.30 -0.57
C THR A 185 11.60 6.36 -1.97
N LEU A 186 10.33 5.95 -2.19
CA LEU A 186 9.65 6.04 -3.48
C LEU A 186 9.51 7.49 -3.97
N CYS A 187 9.00 8.40 -3.13
CA CYS A 187 8.83 9.80 -3.52
C CYS A 187 10.16 10.48 -3.82
N ARG A 188 11.24 10.13 -3.09
CA ARG A 188 12.60 10.60 -3.42
C ARG A 188 13.08 10.04 -4.75
N SER A 189 12.81 8.78 -5.05
CA SER A 189 13.12 8.18 -6.35
C SER A 189 12.32 8.82 -7.50
N ALA A 190 11.10 9.30 -7.22
CA ALA A 190 10.29 10.07 -8.15
C ALA A 190 10.77 11.54 -8.32
N GLY A 191 11.78 12.00 -7.55
CA GLY A 191 12.35 13.32 -7.64
C GLY A 191 11.77 14.38 -6.70
N ILE A 192 11.11 13.96 -5.62
CA ILE A 192 10.61 14.85 -4.56
C ILE A 192 11.59 14.87 -3.39
N ASP A 193 12.00 16.06 -2.90
CA ASP A 193 12.72 16.19 -1.62
C ASP A 193 11.72 15.93 -0.48
N ALA A 194 11.57 14.66 -0.12
CA ALA A 194 10.57 14.17 0.82
C ALA A 194 11.13 13.97 2.23
N TYR A 195 10.32 14.34 3.21
CA TYR A 195 10.48 13.99 4.62
C TYR A 195 9.24 13.25 5.11
N GLY A 196 9.41 12.11 5.76
CA GLY A 196 8.32 11.26 6.21
C GLY A 196 7.93 11.51 7.65
N VAL A 197 6.64 11.66 7.93
CA VAL A 197 6.06 11.64 9.26
C VAL A 197 5.36 10.29 9.46
N GLY A 198 5.91 9.48 10.36
CA GLY A 198 5.39 8.17 10.73
C GLY A 198 4.34 8.30 11.84
N VAL A 199 3.08 8.00 11.51
CA VAL A 199 2.01 7.94 12.51
C VAL A 199 2.11 6.62 13.27
N GLU A 200 2.19 6.69 14.58
CA GLU A 200 2.24 5.54 15.46
C GLU A 200 0.83 4.95 15.65
N GLU A 201 0.76 3.63 15.65
CA GLU A 201 -0.46 2.87 15.85
C GLU A 201 -0.27 1.80 16.94
N PRO A 202 -1.35 1.41 17.62
CA PRO A 202 -1.31 0.25 18.50
C PRO A 202 -0.84 -1.00 17.76
N ARG A 203 -0.02 -1.82 18.41
CA ARG A 203 0.50 -3.08 17.83
C ARG A 203 -0.55 -4.17 17.91
N ASP A 204 -1.62 -4.01 17.16
CA ASP A 204 -2.71 -4.97 16.98
C ASP A 204 -2.49 -5.86 15.75
N SER A 205 -3.48 -6.70 15.43
CA SER A 205 -3.45 -7.59 14.27
C SER A 205 -3.32 -6.82 12.94
N THR A 206 -3.93 -5.64 12.84
CA THR A 206 -3.89 -4.77 11.66
C THR A 206 -2.49 -4.22 11.45
N TRP A 207 -1.82 -3.82 12.53
CA TRP A 207 -0.44 -3.35 12.50
C TRP A 207 0.52 -4.46 12.02
N TYR A 208 0.40 -5.68 12.58
CA TYR A 208 1.24 -6.81 12.17
C TYR A 208 0.98 -7.22 10.72
N TYR A 209 -0.29 -7.24 10.29
CA TYR A 209 -0.64 -7.50 8.90
C TYR A 209 -0.05 -6.43 7.96
N GLY A 210 -0.17 -5.15 8.32
CA GLY A 210 0.44 -4.03 7.61
C GLY A 210 1.95 -4.23 7.44
N GLY A 211 2.67 -4.50 8.53
CA GLY A 211 4.11 -4.76 8.51
C GLY A 211 4.52 -5.95 7.64
N ALA A 212 3.78 -7.06 7.69
CA ALA A 212 4.03 -8.22 6.83
C ALA A 212 3.79 -7.90 5.34
N ARG A 213 2.73 -7.16 5.03
CA ARG A 213 2.43 -6.69 3.67
C ARG A 213 3.54 -5.78 3.12
N GLU A 214 4.12 -4.92 3.98
CA GLU A 214 5.21 -4.03 3.58
C GLU A 214 6.45 -4.79 3.11
N LEU A 215 6.75 -5.95 3.70
CA LEU A 215 7.85 -6.79 3.25
C LEU A 215 7.66 -7.24 1.79
N ALA A 216 6.46 -7.71 1.45
CA ALA A 216 6.13 -8.10 0.08
C ALA A 216 6.07 -6.89 -0.87
N ALA A 217 5.46 -5.77 -0.43
CA ALA A 217 5.33 -4.55 -1.21
C ALA A 217 6.69 -3.88 -1.51
N SER A 218 7.69 -4.08 -0.65
CA SER A 218 9.04 -3.54 -0.85
C SER A 218 9.73 -4.11 -2.09
N GLY A 219 9.41 -5.33 -2.50
CA GLY A 219 9.92 -5.93 -3.74
C GLY A 219 9.45 -5.16 -4.98
N LYS A 220 8.13 -4.92 -5.09
CA LYS A 220 7.55 -4.09 -6.16
C LYS A 220 8.11 -2.67 -6.10
N ALA A 221 8.11 -2.06 -4.92
CA ALA A 221 8.61 -0.71 -4.72
C ALA A 221 10.07 -0.52 -5.17
N ALA A 222 10.93 -1.51 -4.93
CA ALA A 222 12.31 -1.48 -5.40
C ALA A 222 12.41 -1.49 -6.92
N LEU A 223 11.58 -2.29 -7.59
CA LEU A 223 11.49 -2.28 -9.05
C LEU A 223 10.99 -0.94 -9.58
N ASP A 224 9.93 -0.39 -9.00
CA ASP A 224 9.38 0.91 -9.40
C ASP A 224 10.40 2.04 -9.22
N ALA A 225 11.11 2.06 -8.09
CA ALA A 225 12.14 3.07 -7.81
C ALA A 225 13.32 3.03 -8.78
N VAL A 226 13.69 1.83 -9.29
CA VAL A 226 14.79 1.64 -10.26
C VAL A 226 14.32 1.88 -11.68
N LEU A 227 13.19 1.29 -12.09
CA LEU A 227 12.69 1.35 -13.46
C LEU A 227 11.96 2.64 -13.77
N ARG A 228 11.42 3.31 -12.74
CA ARG A 228 10.68 4.58 -12.80
C ARG A 228 9.58 4.57 -13.86
N PRO A 229 8.65 3.59 -13.82
CA PRO A 229 7.57 3.55 -14.79
C PRO A 229 6.67 4.79 -14.66
N ASP A 230 5.97 5.13 -15.73
CA ASP A 230 4.89 6.11 -15.63
C ASP A 230 3.78 5.56 -14.72
N PRO A 231 3.02 6.44 -14.03
CA PRO A 231 1.93 6.01 -13.18
C PRO A 231 0.81 5.41 -14.04
N THR A 232 -0.06 4.62 -13.40
CA THR A 232 -1.21 3.98 -14.06
C THR A 232 -2.06 4.99 -14.85
N PHE A 233 -2.23 6.20 -14.31
CA PHE A 233 -2.85 7.31 -15.01
C PHE A 233 -1.95 8.55 -14.99
N LEU A 234 -1.31 8.82 -16.13
CA LEU A 234 -0.62 10.07 -16.39
C LEU A 234 -1.60 11.02 -17.07
N GLY A 235 -2.22 11.90 -16.31
CA GLY A 235 -3.10 12.97 -16.82
C GLY A 235 -2.31 14.22 -17.25
N PRO A 236 -3.01 15.28 -17.66
CA PRO A 236 -2.41 16.59 -17.83
C PRO A 236 -1.89 17.14 -16.49
N GLN A 237 -1.02 18.14 -16.54
CA GLN A 237 -0.64 18.87 -15.34
C GLN A 237 -1.83 19.61 -14.75
N GLU A 238 -1.91 19.61 -13.43
CA GLU A 238 -2.94 20.29 -12.66
C GLU A 238 -2.34 21.42 -11.83
N ALA A 239 -2.95 22.61 -11.91
CA ALA A 239 -2.47 23.81 -11.23
C ALA A 239 -2.89 23.86 -9.74
N GLY A 240 -3.71 22.92 -9.25
CA GLY A 240 -4.34 22.98 -7.94
C GLY A 240 -3.37 23.25 -6.78
N VAL A 241 -2.19 22.60 -6.75
CA VAL A 241 -1.19 22.87 -5.71
C VAL A 241 -0.60 24.27 -5.85
N ALA A 242 -0.28 24.71 -7.08
CA ALA A 242 0.28 26.04 -7.32
C ALA A 242 -0.73 27.14 -6.97
N GLU A 243 -2.01 26.97 -7.33
CA GLU A 243 -3.10 27.89 -7.01
C GLU A 243 -3.33 27.96 -5.49
N ALA A 244 -3.41 26.83 -4.80
CA ALA A 244 -3.54 26.77 -3.35
C ALA A 244 -2.36 27.44 -2.64
N LEU A 245 -1.13 27.30 -3.13
CA LEU A 245 0.06 27.97 -2.60
C LEU A 245 0.03 29.48 -2.86
N ALA A 246 -0.39 29.91 -4.05
CA ALA A 246 -0.53 31.34 -4.37
C ALA A 246 -1.56 32.02 -3.48
N ALA A 247 -2.72 31.39 -3.28
CA ALA A 247 -3.75 31.87 -2.37
C ALA A 247 -3.31 31.88 -0.90
N ALA A 248 -2.28 31.09 -0.50
CA ALA A 248 -1.71 31.06 0.85
C ALA A 248 -0.70 32.19 1.12
N THR A 249 -0.34 33.00 0.13
CA THR A 249 0.56 34.15 0.35
C THR A 249 -0.26 35.31 0.90
N PRO A 250 0.09 35.92 2.05
CA PRO A 250 -0.61 37.06 2.64
C PRO A 250 -0.50 38.29 1.76
#